data_b2e81e4e3653f062a297d2be18ddd069
#
_entry.id   b2e81e4e3653f062a297d2be18ddd069
#
_cell.length_a   1.000
_cell.length_b   1.000
_cell.length_c   1.000
_cell.angle_alpha   90.00
_cell.angle_beta   90.00
_cell.angle_gamma   90.00
#
_symmetry.space_group_name_H-M   'P 1'
#
loop_
_entity.id
_entity.type
_entity.pdbx_description
1 polymer ?
#
loop_
_entity_poly.entity_id
_entity_poly.type
_entity_poly.pdbx_seq_one_letter_code
_entity_poly.pdbx_strand_id
1 'polypeptide(L)'
;SYGALWRVTRAAVEGWRVTLDLTPLGAGGALPPLPADPGRVAAARDQPIGATRVEIAEVPPLDEAPVTEPRLAIFAAGEAPGWRHAAVTVSRDGGASWTASGATAVPATLGRLTAALPAGGTAIEDRARVIELVLAHEGMTLASADAAAIDRGANLALIGDELIQFRDAVQVDATRWRLSGWWRGCRGTAATAHPGGTRFVLIERGAAISLPLPGAQPGESVRIAAAGVGDGAQAAIASAAIDGRSCTPPPPVQLRAARTADGGLRLTWTRRSRLGWRWRDGDDVPLGEEREGYRIAVADQAGATIATRNSDGPQLVLSAAEVPAGAVTVAVRQQGTYALSSPAILNL
;
A
#
# COMPACT_ATOMS: atom_id res chain seq x y z
N SER A 1 -2.42 50.19 34.43
CA SER A 1 -1.98 50.21 33.04
C SER A 1 -0.45 50.09 33.05
N TYR A 2 0.05 49.02 32.45
CA TYR A 2 1.48 48.78 32.31
C TYR A 2 1.95 49.47 31.02
N GLY A 3 2.32 50.73 31.14
CA GLY A 3 2.81 51.58 30.04
C GLY A 3 4.30 51.37 29.68
N ALA A 4 4.90 50.21 30.01
CA ALA A 4 6.28 49.92 29.71
C ALA A 4 6.38 48.84 28.59
N LEU A 5 7.40 48.97 27.73
CA LEU A 5 7.75 47.93 26.75
C LEU A 5 8.52 46.79 27.44
N TRP A 6 8.16 45.57 27.14
CA TRP A 6 8.74 44.39 27.72
C TRP A 6 9.29 43.47 26.60
N ARG A 7 10.41 42.84 26.81
CA ARG A 7 10.95 41.82 25.93
C ARG A 7 10.54 40.47 26.46
N VAL A 8 9.94 39.65 25.62
CA VAL A 8 9.68 38.24 25.92
C VAL A 8 11.03 37.49 25.85
N THR A 9 11.45 36.93 26.96
CA THR A 9 12.69 36.15 27.06
C THR A 9 12.44 34.66 27.03
N ARG A 10 11.24 34.21 27.37
CA ARG A 10 10.80 32.82 27.29
C ARG A 10 9.29 32.77 27.10
N ALA A 11 8.87 31.82 26.29
CA ALA A 11 7.46 31.48 26.14
C ALA A 11 7.29 29.96 26.34
N ALA A 12 6.37 29.55 27.18
CA ALA A 12 5.99 28.14 27.37
C ALA A 12 4.48 28.00 27.13
N VAL A 13 4.10 26.96 26.41
CA VAL A 13 2.70 26.63 26.12
C VAL A 13 2.39 25.27 26.74
N GLU A 14 1.45 25.26 27.69
CA GLU A 14 0.98 24.05 28.35
C GLU A 14 -0.56 23.96 28.19
N GLY A 15 -0.98 23.14 27.30
CA GLY A 15 -2.40 23.04 26.92
C GLY A 15 -2.94 24.38 26.40
N TRP A 16 -3.91 24.97 27.13
CA TRP A 16 -4.52 26.28 26.80
C TRP A 16 -3.86 27.45 27.54
N ARG A 17 -2.80 27.25 28.31
CA ARG A 17 -2.10 28.29 29.08
C ARG A 17 -0.80 28.66 28.37
N VAL A 18 -0.61 29.96 28.15
CA VAL A 18 0.66 30.51 27.66
C VAL A 18 1.29 31.28 28.83
N THR A 19 2.50 30.90 29.22
CA THR A 19 3.31 31.60 30.21
C THR A 19 4.46 32.33 29.51
N LEU A 20 4.59 33.61 29.76
CA LEU A 20 5.64 34.46 29.18
C LEU A 20 6.54 35.01 30.30
N ASP A 21 7.83 34.81 30.16
CA ASP A 21 8.81 35.52 31.00
C ASP A 21 9.19 36.82 30.29
N LEU A 22 9.01 37.92 30.99
CA LEU A 22 9.16 39.27 30.46
C LEU A 22 10.31 40.00 31.17
N THR A 23 11.18 40.66 30.43
CA THR A 23 12.16 41.57 30.97
C THR A 23 11.84 43.00 30.52
N PRO A 24 11.82 43.98 31.46
CA PRO A 24 11.55 45.36 31.09
C PRO A 24 12.61 45.92 30.16
N LEU A 25 12.17 46.57 29.09
CA LEU A 25 13.08 47.35 28.25
C LEU A 25 13.21 48.75 28.94
N GLY A 26 14.42 49.04 29.41
CA GLY A 26 14.70 50.35 29.99
C GLY A 26 14.38 51.50 29.02
N ALA A 27 14.08 52.70 29.54
CA ALA A 27 13.60 53.85 28.80
C ALA A 27 14.53 54.37 27.66
N GLY A 28 15.69 53.74 27.45
CA GLY A 28 16.62 54.06 26.36
C GLY A 28 16.65 53.07 25.20
N GLY A 29 15.78 52.02 25.25
CA GLY A 29 15.81 50.91 24.29
C GLY A 29 14.66 50.97 23.28
N ALA A 30 14.27 52.13 22.76
CA ALA A 30 13.40 52.16 21.60
C ALA A 30 14.12 51.54 20.41
N LEU A 31 13.84 50.27 20.11
CA LEU A 31 14.19 49.70 18.82
C LEU A 31 13.61 50.59 17.73
N PRO A 32 14.43 51.03 16.73
CA PRO A 32 13.84 51.71 15.59
C PRO A 32 12.72 50.86 15.05
N PRO A 33 11.60 51.43 14.63
CA PRO A 33 10.56 50.67 13.98
C PRO A 33 11.17 50.00 12.75
N LEU A 34 11.34 48.67 12.80
CA LEU A 34 11.63 47.92 11.60
C LEU A 34 10.50 48.24 10.65
N PRO A 35 10.75 48.74 9.44
CA PRO A 35 9.70 48.88 8.45
C PRO A 35 9.16 47.47 8.19
N ALA A 36 8.05 47.17 8.83
CA ALA A 36 7.32 45.96 8.50
C ALA A 36 6.76 46.21 7.11
N ASP A 37 7.35 45.59 6.10
CA ASP A 37 6.65 45.41 4.84
C ASP A 37 5.37 44.62 5.18
N PRO A 38 4.18 45.17 4.94
CA PRO A 38 2.93 44.49 5.27
C PRO A 38 2.76 43.17 4.51
N GLY A 39 3.78 42.70 3.80
CA GLY A 39 3.72 41.49 2.99
C GLY A 39 2.59 41.62 1.97
N ARG A 40 2.84 41.38 0.74
CA ARG A 40 1.76 41.18 -0.22
C ARG A 40 1.06 39.89 0.18
N VAL A 41 -0.22 39.97 0.47
CA VAL A 41 -1.09 38.81 0.44
C VAL A 41 -0.92 38.22 -0.97
N ALA A 42 -0.18 37.12 -1.09
CA ALA A 42 -0.15 36.36 -2.32
C ALA A 42 -1.62 35.99 -2.57
N ALA A 43 -2.27 36.64 -3.53
CA ALA A 43 -3.57 36.21 -4.00
C ALA A 43 -3.36 34.77 -4.47
N ALA A 44 -3.79 33.81 -3.64
CA ALA A 44 -3.84 32.42 -4.06
C ALA A 44 -4.70 32.42 -5.31
N ARG A 45 -4.10 32.06 -6.46
CA ARG A 45 -4.90 31.88 -7.67
C ARG A 45 -5.94 30.85 -7.35
N ASP A 46 -7.21 31.20 -7.57
CA ASP A 46 -8.30 30.22 -7.54
C ASP A 46 -7.94 29.10 -8.52
N GLN A 47 -7.60 27.96 -8.00
CA GLN A 47 -7.29 26.77 -8.81
C GLN A 47 -8.60 26.02 -9.07
N PRO A 48 -8.85 25.56 -10.30
CA PRO A 48 -10.02 24.76 -10.60
C PRO A 48 -10.01 23.50 -9.71
N ILE A 49 -11.16 23.16 -9.15
CA ILE A 49 -11.31 22.02 -8.26
C ILE A 49 -11.34 20.70 -9.06
N GLY A 50 -12.01 20.70 -10.23
CA GLY A 50 -12.22 19.52 -11.04
C GLY A 50 -13.12 18.47 -10.37
N ALA A 51 -13.50 17.45 -11.13
CA ALA A 51 -14.27 16.32 -10.62
C ALA A 51 -13.41 15.41 -9.74
N THR A 52 -14.03 14.74 -8.77
CA THR A 52 -13.35 13.76 -7.93
C THR A 52 -13.07 12.47 -8.72
N ARG A 53 -11.88 11.92 -8.53
CA ARG A 53 -11.50 10.56 -8.92
C ARG A 53 -11.28 9.75 -7.65
N VAL A 54 -11.77 8.51 -7.65
CA VAL A 54 -11.58 7.58 -6.54
C VAL A 54 -11.08 6.25 -7.07
N GLU A 55 -10.03 5.73 -6.44
CA GLU A 55 -9.48 4.40 -6.67
C GLU A 55 -9.52 3.63 -5.35
N ILE A 56 -9.90 2.37 -5.43
CA ILE A 56 -9.97 1.51 -4.25
C ILE A 56 -9.29 0.18 -4.52
N ALA A 57 -8.65 -0.37 -3.51
CA ALA A 57 -8.03 -1.69 -3.59
C ALA A 57 -7.97 -2.36 -2.22
N GLU A 58 -8.15 -3.66 -2.20
CA GLU A 58 -7.72 -4.46 -1.08
C GLU A 58 -6.24 -4.78 -1.27
N VAL A 59 -5.38 -4.20 -0.44
CA VAL A 59 -3.92 -4.37 -0.50
C VAL A 59 -3.39 -5.02 0.77
N PRO A 60 -2.25 -5.73 0.70
CA PRO A 60 -1.54 -6.16 1.91
C PRO A 60 -1.29 -4.98 2.85
N PRO A 61 -1.11 -5.22 4.17
CA PRO A 61 -0.90 -4.14 5.14
C PRO A 61 0.18 -3.15 4.69
N LEU A 62 -0.16 -1.86 4.70
CA LEU A 62 0.75 -0.78 4.30
C LEU A 62 1.63 -0.31 5.45
N ASP A 63 1.25 -0.61 6.67
CA ASP A 63 1.97 -0.34 7.91
C ASP A 63 2.39 -1.65 8.62
N GLU A 64 3.01 -1.51 9.78
CA GLU A 64 3.45 -2.63 10.62
C GLU A 64 2.36 -3.09 11.62
N ALA A 65 1.14 -2.55 11.51
CA ALA A 65 0.06 -2.91 12.41
C ALA A 65 -0.60 -4.23 11.98
N PRO A 66 -0.90 -5.15 12.92
CA PRO A 66 -1.66 -6.36 12.61
C PRO A 66 -3.05 -6.01 12.07
N VAL A 67 -3.43 -6.65 10.98
CA VAL A 67 -4.76 -6.53 10.37
C VAL A 67 -5.51 -7.83 10.61
N THR A 68 -6.62 -7.74 11.34
CA THR A 68 -7.43 -8.89 11.78
C THR A 68 -8.74 -9.04 11.00
N GLU A 69 -9.04 -8.10 10.12
CA GLU A 69 -10.24 -8.07 9.29
C GLU A 69 -9.93 -7.48 7.92
N PRO A 70 -10.69 -7.81 6.86
CA PRO A 70 -10.49 -7.23 5.54
C PRO A 70 -10.56 -5.71 5.56
N ARG A 71 -9.70 -5.06 4.76
CA ARG A 71 -9.63 -3.61 4.64
C ARG A 71 -9.48 -3.18 3.20
N LEU A 72 -10.20 -2.13 2.83
CA LEU A 72 -9.98 -1.43 1.57
C LEU A 72 -9.12 -0.19 1.79
N ALA A 73 -8.13 0.00 0.95
CA ALA A 73 -7.45 1.27 0.79
C ALA A 73 -8.25 2.12 -0.22
N ILE A 74 -8.59 3.34 0.17
CA ILE A 74 -9.32 4.30 -0.64
C ILE A 74 -8.40 5.47 -0.92
N PHE A 75 -8.25 5.81 -2.19
CA PHE A 75 -7.43 6.91 -2.68
C PHE A 75 -8.32 7.85 -3.50
N ALA A 76 -8.26 9.14 -3.22
CA ALA A 76 -9.04 10.10 -3.97
C ALA A 76 -8.21 11.34 -4.29
N ALA A 77 -8.51 11.95 -5.44
CA ALA A 77 -7.94 13.20 -5.89
C ALA A 77 -8.93 13.89 -6.84
N GLY A 78 -8.68 15.14 -7.17
CA GLY A 78 -9.40 15.82 -8.23
C GLY A 78 -8.77 15.65 -9.59
N GLU A 79 -9.50 16.02 -10.63
CA GLU A 79 -8.97 16.19 -12.00
C GLU A 79 -8.20 17.49 -12.17
N ALA A 80 -8.17 18.33 -11.13
CA ALA A 80 -7.47 19.61 -11.14
C ALA A 80 -6.83 19.91 -9.78
N PRO A 81 -5.80 20.79 -9.73
CA PRO A 81 -4.99 21.04 -8.53
C PRO A 81 -5.73 21.66 -7.33
N GLY A 82 -6.89 22.28 -7.56
CA GLY A 82 -7.68 22.93 -6.51
C GLY A 82 -8.50 21.98 -5.64
N TRP A 83 -8.58 20.70 -5.98
CA TRP A 83 -9.31 19.71 -5.19
C TRP A 83 -8.70 19.56 -3.77
N ARG A 84 -9.56 19.33 -2.77
CA ARG A 84 -9.14 19.28 -1.36
C ARG A 84 -9.45 17.93 -0.71
N HIS A 85 -10.73 17.58 -0.67
CA HIS A 85 -11.19 16.36 -0.02
C HIS A 85 -12.56 15.96 -0.58
N ALA A 86 -12.96 14.72 -0.31
CA ALA A 86 -14.29 14.20 -0.61
C ALA A 86 -14.88 13.50 0.61
N ALA A 87 -16.19 13.62 0.80
CA ALA A 87 -16.92 12.77 1.72
C ALA A 87 -16.99 11.35 1.14
N VAL A 88 -16.80 10.34 1.99
CA VAL A 88 -16.76 8.94 1.60
C VAL A 88 -17.95 8.20 2.20
N THR A 89 -18.67 7.46 1.35
CA THR A 89 -19.72 6.54 1.75
C THR A 89 -19.44 5.15 1.19
N VAL A 90 -19.89 4.12 1.89
CA VAL A 90 -19.71 2.71 1.53
C VAL A 90 -21.06 2.02 1.35
N SER A 91 -21.13 1.16 0.34
CA SER A 91 -22.24 0.27 0.10
C SER A 91 -21.76 -1.17 -0.04
N ARG A 92 -22.41 -2.10 0.66
CA ARG A 92 -22.16 -3.55 0.61
C ARG A 92 -23.30 -4.33 -0.06
N ASP A 93 -24.31 -3.65 -0.57
CA ASP A 93 -25.53 -4.19 -1.15
C ASP A 93 -25.73 -3.76 -2.62
N GLY A 94 -24.62 -3.50 -3.33
CA GLY A 94 -24.64 -3.12 -4.73
C GLY A 94 -25.08 -1.68 -5.00
N GLY A 95 -25.16 -0.84 -3.96
CA GLY A 95 -25.54 0.57 -4.07
C GLY A 95 -26.99 0.85 -3.64
N ALA A 96 -27.68 -0.15 -3.08
CA ALA A 96 -29.05 0.04 -2.59
C ALA A 96 -29.09 0.91 -1.32
N SER A 97 -28.09 0.76 -0.45
CA SER A 97 -27.88 1.64 0.71
C SER A 97 -26.44 2.13 0.81
N TRP A 98 -26.25 3.28 1.44
CA TRP A 98 -24.96 3.93 1.63
C TRP A 98 -24.78 4.39 3.06
N THR A 99 -23.64 4.03 3.65
CA THR A 99 -23.27 4.40 5.01
C THR A 99 -22.08 5.37 4.97
N ALA A 100 -22.15 6.45 5.73
CA ALA A 100 -21.04 7.41 5.85
C ALA A 100 -19.82 6.71 6.47
N SER A 101 -18.65 6.93 5.88
CA SER A 101 -17.39 6.30 6.29
C SER A 101 -16.27 7.32 6.55
N GLY A 102 -16.56 8.60 6.56
CA GLY A 102 -15.59 9.67 6.81
C GLY A 102 -15.32 10.53 5.58
N ALA A 103 -14.11 11.09 5.51
CA ALA A 103 -13.67 11.93 4.41
C ALA A 103 -12.19 11.69 4.10
N THR A 104 -11.79 11.91 2.86
CA THR A 104 -10.39 11.95 2.45
C THR A 104 -9.76 13.27 2.91
N ALA A 105 -8.47 13.26 3.29
CA ALA A 105 -7.79 14.46 3.77
C ALA A 105 -6.72 14.96 2.79
N VAL A 106 -5.91 14.06 2.26
CA VAL A 106 -4.78 14.39 1.39
C VAL A 106 -5.09 13.86 -0.01
N PRO A 107 -4.97 14.68 -1.06
CA PRO A 107 -5.08 14.21 -2.44
C PRO A 107 -4.06 13.13 -2.72
N ALA A 108 -4.49 12.01 -3.29
CA ALA A 108 -3.60 10.95 -3.75
C ALA A 108 -3.00 11.28 -5.12
N THR A 109 -1.78 10.84 -5.39
CA THR A 109 -1.19 10.92 -6.73
C THR A 109 -1.72 9.77 -7.58
N LEU A 110 -2.60 10.09 -8.52
CA LEU A 110 -3.31 9.15 -9.39
C LEU A 110 -2.86 9.28 -10.84
N GLY A 111 -2.83 8.17 -11.55
CA GLY A 111 -2.47 8.14 -12.98
C GLY A 111 -2.97 6.89 -13.69
N ARG A 112 -2.58 6.79 -14.97
CA ARG A 112 -2.88 5.64 -15.85
C ARG A 112 -1.65 5.30 -16.69
N LEU A 113 -1.39 4.00 -16.88
CA LEU A 113 -0.37 3.56 -17.81
C LEU A 113 -0.73 3.96 -19.23
N THR A 114 0.23 4.44 -20.02
CA THR A 114 0.01 4.75 -21.46
C THR A 114 0.13 3.50 -22.33
N ALA A 115 0.88 2.51 -21.91
CA ALA A 115 1.11 1.25 -22.62
C ALA A 115 1.03 0.05 -21.66
N ALA A 116 0.99 -1.16 -22.23
CA ALA A 116 0.95 -2.38 -21.43
C ALA A 116 2.27 -2.62 -20.69
N LEU A 117 2.17 -3.06 -19.44
CA LEU A 117 3.27 -3.58 -18.64
C LEU A 117 3.17 -5.11 -18.63
N PRO A 118 4.10 -5.86 -19.26
CA PRO A 118 4.10 -7.31 -19.24
C PRO A 118 4.32 -7.88 -17.83
N ALA A 119 3.92 -9.11 -17.60
CA ALA A 119 4.30 -9.86 -16.41
C ALA A 119 5.83 -9.88 -16.24
N GLY A 120 6.31 -9.91 -15.01
CA GLY A 120 7.75 -9.82 -14.71
C GLY A 120 8.18 -10.68 -13.52
N GLY A 121 9.49 -10.80 -13.33
CA GLY A 121 10.07 -11.41 -12.15
C GLY A 121 9.94 -10.53 -10.92
N THR A 122 9.93 -11.15 -9.74
CA THR A 122 9.83 -10.45 -8.43
C THR A 122 11.11 -10.53 -7.62
N ALA A 123 12.15 -11.22 -8.14
CA ALA A 123 13.37 -11.54 -7.39
C ALA A 123 14.48 -10.49 -7.56
N ILE A 124 14.44 -9.71 -8.62
CA ILE A 124 15.46 -8.72 -8.97
C ILE A 124 14.83 -7.45 -9.51
N GLU A 125 15.55 -6.34 -9.37
CA GLU A 125 15.18 -5.06 -9.97
C GLU A 125 15.17 -5.15 -11.50
N ASP A 126 14.06 -4.80 -12.14
CA ASP A 126 13.96 -4.68 -13.60
C ASP A 126 14.42 -3.28 -14.02
N ARG A 127 15.67 -3.19 -14.49
CA ARG A 127 16.30 -1.96 -14.96
C ARG A 127 16.10 -1.71 -16.45
N ALA A 128 15.66 -2.73 -17.17
CA ALA A 128 15.58 -2.66 -18.63
C ALA A 128 14.30 -1.99 -19.12
N ARG A 129 13.22 -2.11 -18.35
CA ARG A 129 11.92 -1.57 -18.75
C ARG A 129 11.74 -0.14 -18.33
N VAL A 130 11.25 0.65 -19.29
CA VAL A 130 10.75 2.02 -19.07
C VAL A 130 9.27 2.00 -19.35
N ILE A 131 8.48 2.55 -18.43
CA ILE A 131 7.03 2.63 -18.53
C ILE A 131 6.64 4.10 -18.48
N GLU A 132 5.74 4.49 -19.39
CA GLU A 132 5.15 5.81 -19.35
C GLU A 132 3.76 5.78 -18.73
N LEU A 133 3.46 6.80 -17.95
CA LEU A 133 2.14 7.04 -17.39
C LEU A 133 1.75 8.52 -17.49
N VAL A 134 0.46 8.76 -17.41
CA VAL A 134 -0.12 10.10 -17.34
C VAL A 134 -0.77 10.26 -15.98
N LEU A 135 -0.38 11.29 -15.24
CA LEU A 135 -1.00 11.69 -13.97
C LEU A 135 -2.32 12.42 -14.22
N ALA A 136 -3.18 12.48 -13.22
CA ALA A 136 -4.52 13.03 -13.35
C ALA A 136 -4.52 14.53 -13.67
N HIS A 137 -3.52 15.28 -13.20
CA HIS A 137 -3.34 16.69 -13.54
C HIS A 137 -1.88 17.15 -13.33
N GLU A 138 -1.54 18.29 -13.85
CA GLU A 138 -0.19 18.86 -13.85
C GLU A 138 0.38 19.21 -12.46
N GLY A 139 -0.48 19.36 -11.45
CA GLY A 139 -0.04 19.59 -10.08
C GLY A 139 0.46 18.34 -9.35
N MET A 140 0.33 17.15 -9.95
CA MET A 140 0.85 15.90 -9.39
C MET A 140 2.29 15.68 -9.86
N THR A 141 3.15 15.22 -8.95
CA THR A 141 4.56 14.99 -9.24
C THR A 141 5.03 13.64 -8.73
N LEU A 142 6.07 13.10 -9.35
CA LEU A 142 6.79 11.92 -8.90
C LEU A 142 8.26 12.28 -8.68
N ALA A 143 8.94 11.54 -7.84
CA ALA A 143 10.36 11.77 -7.56
C ALA A 143 11.15 10.47 -7.67
N SER A 144 12.39 10.57 -8.13
CA SER A 144 13.33 9.46 -8.08
C SER A 144 13.75 9.19 -6.63
N ALA A 145 14.09 7.94 -6.33
CA ALA A 145 14.58 7.50 -5.03
C ALA A 145 15.86 6.69 -5.19
N ASP A 146 16.81 6.89 -4.29
CA ASP A 146 18.02 6.05 -4.24
C ASP A 146 17.71 4.66 -3.66
N ALA A 147 18.66 3.75 -3.76
CA ALA A 147 18.50 2.39 -3.27
C ALA A 147 18.13 2.34 -1.77
N ALA A 148 18.78 3.17 -0.96
CA ALA A 148 18.49 3.20 0.48
C ALA A 148 17.08 3.72 0.79
N ALA A 149 16.54 4.64 0.00
CA ALA A 149 15.16 5.09 0.12
C ALA A 149 14.17 4.01 -0.32
N ILE A 150 14.46 3.29 -1.41
CA ILE A 150 13.66 2.14 -1.86
C ILE A 150 13.61 1.06 -0.79
N ASP A 151 14.74 0.72 -0.15
CA ASP A 151 14.80 -0.25 0.95
C ASP A 151 13.95 0.18 2.17
N ARG A 152 13.77 1.49 2.36
CA ARG A 152 12.86 2.05 3.38
C ARG A 152 11.41 2.17 2.93
N GLY A 153 11.07 1.71 1.71
CA GLY A 153 9.71 1.68 1.20
C GLY A 153 9.30 2.91 0.37
N ALA A 154 10.26 3.74 -0.08
CA ALA A 154 9.96 4.86 -0.96
C ALA A 154 9.38 4.38 -2.30
N ASN A 155 8.60 5.25 -2.95
CA ASN A 155 8.01 5.03 -4.28
C ASN A 155 7.18 3.73 -4.39
N LEU A 156 6.58 3.30 -3.27
CA LEU A 156 5.60 2.23 -3.32
C LEU A 156 4.37 2.74 -4.07
N ALA A 157 3.93 1.99 -5.07
CA ALA A 157 2.77 2.33 -5.88
C ALA A 157 1.92 1.11 -6.19
N LEU A 158 0.67 1.33 -6.54
CA LEU A 158 -0.28 0.33 -6.99
C LEU A 158 -0.47 0.48 -8.50
N ILE A 159 -0.26 -0.60 -9.25
CA ILE A 159 -0.63 -0.73 -10.67
C ILE A 159 -1.63 -1.88 -10.79
N GLY A 160 -2.87 -1.55 -11.16
CA GLY A 160 -3.96 -2.52 -11.01
C GLY A 160 -4.08 -2.97 -9.55
N ASP A 161 -3.83 -4.25 -9.28
CA ASP A 161 -3.83 -4.84 -7.93
C ASP A 161 -2.42 -5.26 -7.47
N GLU A 162 -1.38 -4.91 -8.21
CA GLU A 162 0.00 -5.18 -7.89
C GLU A 162 0.65 -4.00 -7.17
N LEU A 163 1.29 -4.26 -6.04
CA LEU A 163 2.21 -3.31 -5.40
C LEU A 163 3.58 -3.41 -6.07
N ILE A 164 4.10 -2.27 -6.46
CA ILE A 164 5.40 -2.12 -7.11
C ILE A 164 6.19 -1.00 -6.42
N GLN A 165 7.51 -0.99 -6.63
CA GLN A 165 8.33 0.19 -6.39
C GLN A 165 9.06 0.58 -7.67
N PHE A 166 9.37 1.86 -7.82
CA PHE A 166 10.19 2.37 -8.92
C PHE A 166 11.31 3.25 -8.36
N ARG A 167 12.47 3.22 -9.03
CA ARG A 167 13.60 4.02 -8.61
C ARG A 167 13.63 5.38 -9.29
N ASP A 168 13.49 5.39 -10.60
CA ASP A 168 13.65 6.60 -11.38
C ASP A 168 12.31 7.11 -11.90
N ALA A 169 12.10 8.42 -11.77
CA ALA A 169 10.95 9.13 -12.31
C ALA A 169 11.44 10.36 -13.09
N VAL A 170 11.10 10.42 -14.36
CA VAL A 170 11.49 11.52 -15.25
C VAL A 170 10.24 12.14 -15.85
N GLN A 171 10.04 13.42 -15.62
CA GLN A 171 8.94 14.17 -16.23
C GLN A 171 9.20 14.37 -17.72
N VAL A 172 8.22 14.03 -18.54
CA VAL A 172 8.28 14.18 -20.02
C VAL A 172 7.54 15.44 -20.48
N ASP A 173 6.36 15.66 -19.89
CA ASP A 173 5.56 16.88 -20.11
C ASP A 173 4.77 17.22 -18.83
N ALA A 174 3.79 18.10 -18.91
CA ALA A 174 3.04 18.58 -17.74
C ALA A 174 2.42 17.45 -16.88
N THR A 175 1.98 16.36 -17.52
CA THR A 175 1.32 15.23 -16.83
C THR A 175 1.97 13.87 -17.08
N ARG A 176 2.84 13.77 -18.09
CA ARG A 176 3.44 12.51 -18.51
C ARG A 176 4.78 12.28 -17.84
N TRP A 177 4.96 11.06 -17.34
CA TRP A 177 6.15 10.63 -16.63
C TRP A 177 6.66 9.30 -17.16
N ARG A 178 7.99 9.12 -17.16
CA ARG A 178 8.69 7.87 -17.39
C ARG A 178 9.23 7.34 -16.10
N LEU A 179 8.94 6.06 -15.82
CA LEU A 179 9.43 5.37 -14.64
C LEU A 179 10.29 4.18 -15.06
N SER A 180 11.36 3.92 -14.28
CA SER A 180 12.26 2.78 -14.46
C SER A 180 12.84 2.29 -13.12
N GLY A 181 13.57 1.16 -13.15
CA GLY A 181 14.10 0.55 -11.94
C GLY A 181 13.00 -0.06 -11.08
N TRP A 182 12.33 -1.11 -11.60
CA TRP A 182 11.12 -1.66 -11.02
C TRP A 182 11.39 -2.81 -10.08
N TRP A 183 10.80 -2.75 -8.90
CA TRP A 183 10.57 -3.89 -8.04
C TRP A 183 9.11 -4.30 -8.16
N ARG A 184 8.88 -5.52 -8.67
CA ARG A 184 7.55 -6.08 -8.94
C ARG A 184 7.09 -6.96 -7.79
N GLY A 185 5.77 -7.14 -7.66
CA GLY A 185 5.19 -8.06 -6.69
C GLY A 185 5.52 -7.72 -5.23
N CYS A 186 5.69 -6.43 -4.91
CA CYS A 186 5.98 -5.99 -3.55
C CYS A 186 4.89 -6.48 -2.59
N ARG A 187 5.29 -6.79 -1.36
CA ARG A 187 4.43 -7.32 -0.30
C ARG A 187 3.69 -8.60 -0.69
N GLY A 188 4.24 -9.37 -1.64
CA GLY A 188 3.67 -10.64 -2.05
C GLY A 188 2.51 -10.54 -3.04
N THR A 189 2.25 -9.38 -3.61
CA THR A 189 1.30 -9.25 -4.71
C THR A 189 1.83 -9.93 -5.97
N ALA A 190 0.93 -10.35 -6.86
CA ALA A 190 1.33 -11.05 -8.08
C ALA A 190 1.82 -10.07 -9.15
N ALA A 191 3.00 -10.35 -9.74
CA ALA A 191 3.57 -9.57 -10.84
C ALA A 191 2.96 -9.98 -12.19
N THR A 192 1.71 -9.59 -12.40
CA THR A 192 0.93 -9.93 -13.61
C THR A 192 1.16 -8.93 -14.74
N ALA A 193 0.63 -9.23 -15.92
CA ALA A 193 0.56 -8.27 -17.01
C ALA A 193 -0.55 -7.25 -16.75
N HIS A 194 -0.27 -5.99 -17.06
CA HIS A 194 -1.22 -4.88 -16.95
C HIS A 194 -1.40 -4.23 -18.31
N PRO A 195 -2.62 -4.11 -18.86
CA PRO A 195 -2.87 -3.42 -20.11
C PRO A 195 -2.63 -1.90 -19.98
N GLY A 196 -2.48 -1.21 -21.10
CA GLY A 196 -2.54 0.25 -21.14
C GLY A 196 -3.86 0.75 -20.56
N GLY A 197 -3.84 1.91 -19.92
CA GLY A 197 -4.98 2.45 -19.18
C GLY A 197 -5.14 1.90 -17.77
N THR A 198 -4.36 0.88 -17.36
CA THR A 198 -4.38 0.39 -15.97
C THR A 198 -4.06 1.54 -15.00
N ARG A 199 -4.82 1.58 -13.89
CA ARG A 199 -4.62 2.58 -12.84
C ARG A 199 -3.21 2.53 -12.26
N PHE A 200 -2.70 3.71 -11.93
CA PHE A 200 -1.51 3.93 -11.11
C PHE A 200 -1.90 4.78 -9.90
N VAL A 201 -1.47 4.38 -8.73
CA VAL A 201 -1.67 5.12 -7.47
C VAL A 201 -0.35 5.12 -6.70
N LEU A 202 0.22 6.29 -6.44
CA LEU A 202 1.37 6.39 -5.53
C LEU A 202 0.88 6.23 -4.08
N ILE A 203 1.51 5.34 -3.34
CA ILE A 203 1.17 5.08 -1.94
C ILE A 203 1.96 6.05 -1.07
N GLU A 204 1.32 7.14 -0.70
CA GLU A 204 1.89 8.17 0.17
C GLU A 204 1.25 8.15 1.55
N ARG A 205 2.02 8.56 2.55
CA ARG A 205 1.52 8.62 3.93
C ARG A 205 0.36 9.62 4.01
N GLY A 206 -0.78 9.16 4.52
CA GLY A 206 -1.98 9.98 4.70
C GLY A 206 -2.85 10.13 3.45
N ALA A 207 -2.40 9.70 2.27
CA ALA A 207 -3.22 9.72 1.05
C ALA A 207 -4.20 8.53 0.97
N ALA A 208 -3.92 7.44 1.66
CA ALA A 208 -4.80 6.28 1.76
C ALA A 208 -5.69 6.36 2.98
N ILE A 209 -7.00 6.18 2.79
CA ILE A 209 -7.92 5.86 3.88
C ILE A 209 -7.99 4.34 3.97
N SER A 210 -7.73 3.80 5.15
CA SER A 210 -7.92 2.37 5.44
C SER A 210 -9.30 2.16 6.01
N LEU A 211 -10.21 1.59 5.21
CA LEU A 211 -11.58 1.27 5.60
C LEU A 211 -11.67 -0.17 6.09
N PRO A 212 -11.87 -0.43 7.39
CA PRO A 212 -12.13 -1.77 7.87
C PRO A 212 -13.51 -2.26 7.42
N LEU A 213 -13.59 -3.54 7.08
CA LEU A 213 -14.81 -4.22 6.62
C LEU A 213 -15.12 -5.43 7.52
N PRO A 214 -15.57 -5.20 8.76
CA PRO A 214 -15.85 -6.30 9.68
C PRO A 214 -16.88 -7.26 9.09
N GLY A 215 -16.59 -8.57 9.21
CA GLY A 215 -17.46 -9.63 8.71
C GLY A 215 -17.52 -9.76 7.20
N ALA A 216 -16.73 -9.02 6.43
CA ALA A 216 -16.69 -9.18 4.97
C ALA A 216 -16.17 -10.57 4.59
N GLN A 217 -16.79 -11.17 3.58
CA GLN A 217 -16.45 -12.50 3.09
C GLN A 217 -15.73 -12.42 1.74
N PRO A 218 -14.82 -13.36 1.44
CA PRO A 218 -14.23 -13.46 0.11
C PRO A 218 -15.30 -13.56 -0.97
N GLY A 219 -15.16 -12.75 -2.03
CA GLY A 219 -16.13 -12.64 -3.13
C GLY A 219 -17.17 -11.53 -2.93
N GLU A 220 -17.28 -10.93 -1.75
CA GLU A 220 -18.17 -9.79 -1.51
C GLU A 220 -17.72 -8.58 -2.32
N SER A 221 -18.65 -7.92 -3.00
CA SER A 221 -18.39 -6.68 -3.73
C SER A 221 -18.75 -5.47 -2.88
N VAL A 222 -17.78 -4.56 -2.72
CA VAL A 222 -17.96 -3.30 -1.99
C VAL A 222 -17.86 -2.14 -2.95
N ARG A 223 -18.76 -1.16 -2.81
CA ARG A 223 -18.76 0.08 -3.57
C ARG A 223 -18.46 1.25 -2.65
N ILE A 224 -17.62 2.14 -3.14
CA ILE A 224 -17.27 3.39 -2.47
C ILE A 224 -17.73 4.54 -3.34
N ALA A 225 -18.44 5.49 -2.75
CA ALA A 225 -18.73 6.78 -3.38
C ALA A 225 -17.95 7.87 -2.66
N ALA A 226 -17.26 8.70 -3.44
CA ALA A 226 -16.51 9.86 -2.98
C ALA A 226 -17.11 11.12 -3.61
N ALA A 227 -17.58 12.03 -2.77
CA ALA A 227 -18.21 13.29 -3.19
C ALA A 227 -17.35 14.48 -2.72
N GLY A 228 -16.66 15.12 -3.63
CA GLY A 228 -15.93 16.36 -3.41
C GLY A 228 -16.79 17.60 -3.63
N VAL A 229 -16.28 18.74 -3.22
CA VAL A 229 -17.02 20.03 -3.34
C VAL A 229 -17.35 20.37 -4.80
N GLY A 230 -16.54 19.92 -5.75
CA GLY A 230 -16.72 20.20 -7.19
C GLY A 230 -17.69 19.27 -7.91
N ASP A 231 -18.16 18.18 -7.27
CA ASP A 231 -18.90 17.11 -7.96
C ASP A 231 -20.41 17.36 -8.09
N GLY A 232 -20.94 18.38 -7.40
CA GLY A 232 -22.38 18.65 -7.39
C GLY A 232 -23.17 17.47 -6.80
N ALA A 233 -24.13 16.96 -7.57
CA ALA A 233 -24.97 15.82 -7.16
C ALA A 233 -24.38 14.45 -7.52
N GLN A 234 -23.25 14.37 -8.22
CA GLN A 234 -22.68 13.13 -8.73
C GLN A 234 -21.38 12.79 -8.02
N ALA A 235 -21.42 11.81 -7.12
CA ALA A 235 -20.20 11.27 -6.49
C ALA A 235 -19.43 10.35 -7.48
N ALA A 236 -18.10 10.37 -7.38
CA ALA A 236 -17.26 9.37 -8.05
C ALA A 236 -17.48 8.00 -7.36
N ILE A 237 -17.68 6.94 -8.15
CA ILE A 237 -17.93 5.60 -7.62
C ILE A 237 -16.85 4.64 -8.11
N ALA A 238 -16.30 3.85 -7.17
CA ALA A 238 -15.43 2.73 -7.44
C ALA A 238 -15.97 1.46 -6.77
N SER A 239 -15.62 0.29 -7.34
CA SER A 239 -16.03 -1.01 -6.80
C SER A 239 -14.82 -1.93 -6.70
N ALA A 240 -14.77 -2.77 -5.66
CA ALA A 240 -13.77 -3.82 -5.51
C ALA A 240 -14.40 -5.07 -4.91
N ALA A 241 -13.89 -6.24 -5.33
CA ALA A 241 -14.18 -7.49 -4.65
C ALA A 241 -13.20 -7.65 -3.47
N ILE A 242 -13.70 -8.24 -2.39
CA ILE A 242 -12.90 -8.58 -1.22
C ILE A 242 -12.35 -10.00 -1.41
N ASP A 243 -11.04 -10.13 -1.46
CA ASP A 243 -10.34 -11.42 -1.60
C ASP A 243 -9.70 -11.88 -0.28
N GLY A 244 -9.71 -11.02 0.76
CA GLY A 244 -9.06 -11.26 2.04
C GLY A 244 -7.54 -11.01 2.03
N ARG A 245 -6.98 -10.46 0.93
CA ARG A 245 -5.53 -10.25 0.78
C ARG A 245 -4.92 -9.28 1.78
N SER A 246 -5.71 -8.38 2.35
CA SER A 246 -5.29 -7.46 3.41
C SER A 246 -4.99 -8.15 4.74
N CYS A 247 -5.56 -9.32 4.97
CA CYS A 247 -5.42 -10.10 6.20
C CYS A 247 -4.91 -11.54 5.98
N THR A 248 -4.56 -11.90 4.75
CA THR A 248 -4.00 -13.20 4.38
C THR A 248 -2.48 -13.14 4.35
N PRO A 249 -1.74 -14.12 4.91
CA PRO A 249 -0.30 -14.16 4.79
C PRO A 249 0.15 -14.36 3.34
N PRO A 250 1.32 -13.85 2.95
CA PRO A 250 1.89 -14.15 1.65
C PRO A 250 2.30 -15.63 1.57
N PRO A 251 2.36 -16.22 0.35
CA PRO A 251 2.80 -17.60 0.18
C PRO A 251 4.25 -17.76 0.64
N PRO A 252 4.63 -18.93 1.19
CA PRO A 252 6.02 -19.23 1.48
C PRO A 252 6.87 -19.20 0.21
N VAL A 253 8.18 -19.06 0.35
CA VAL A 253 9.13 -18.98 -0.77
C VAL A 253 10.23 -20.03 -0.62
N GLN A 254 11.08 -20.15 -1.65
CA GLN A 254 12.22 -21.06 -1.66
C GLN A 254 11.82 -22.51 -1.33
N LEU A 255 10.65 -22.94 -1.83
CA LEU A 255 10.19 -24.31 -1.67
C LEU A 255 11.18 -25.27 -2.36
N ARG A 256 11.73 -26.22 -1.61
CA ARG A 256 12.70 -27.20 -2.04
C ARG A 256 12.25 -28.60 -1.64
N ALA A 257 12.66 -29.58 -2.45
CA ALA A 257 12.45 -30.98 -2.17
C ALA A 257 13.76 -31.76 -2.29
N ALA A 258 13.96 -32.73 -1.43
CA ALA A 258 15.07 -33.67 -1.49
C ALA A 258 14.53 -35.08 -1.20
N ARG A 259 14.95 -36.07 -1.99
CA ARG A 259 14.64 -37.50 -1.73
C ARG A 259 15.30 -37.94 -0.43
N THR A 260 14.56 -38.69 0.38
CA THR A 260 15.10 -39.36 1.57
C THR A 260 15.66 -40.78 1.18
N ALA A 261 16.49 -41.35 2.04
CA ALA A 261 17.12 -42.65 1.76
C ALA A 261 16.12 -43.81 1.62
N ASP A 262 14.98 -43.69 2.27
CA ASP A 262 13.84 -44.62 2.23
C ASP A 262 12.85 -44.37 1.08
N GLY A 263 13.21 -43.46 0.14
CA GLY A 263 12.39 -43.14 -1.04
C GLY A 263 11.30 -42.11 -0.79
N GLY A 264 11.21 -41.57 0.40
CA GLY A 264 10.31 -40.46 0.72
C GLY A 264 10.79 -39.10 0.20
N LEU A 265 10.16 -38.02 0.65
CA LEU A 265 10.44 -36.66 0.22
C LEU A 265 10.53 -35.71 1.41
N ARG A 266 11.66 -35.06 1.58
CA ARG A 266 11.82 -33.95 2.50
C ARG A 266 11.54 -32.64 1.79
N LEU A 267 10.54 -31.90 2.28
CA LEU A 267 10.17 -30.56 1.81
C LEU A 267 10.68 -29.52 2.80
N THR A 268 11.20 -28.42 2.30
CA THR A 268 11.58 -27.25 3.11
C THR A 268 11.18 -25.98 2.37
N TRP A 269 10.87 -24.94 3.12
CA TRP A 269 10.52 -23.63 2.57
C TRP A 269 10.90 -22.52 3.53
N THR A 270 10.82 -21.28 3.08
CA THR A 270 11.03 -20.09 3.92
C THR A 270 9.69 -19.42 4.18
N ARG A 271 9.41 -19.19 5.46
CA ARG A 271 8.25 -18.43 5.92
C ARG A 271 8.30 -16.98 5.38
N ARG A 272 7.13 -16.44 5.08
CA ARG A 272 6.97 -15.00 4.85
C ARG A 272 5.98 -14.42 5.86
N SER A 273 6.13 -13.13 6.14
CA SER A 273 5.20 -12.39 6.99
C SER A 273 4.49 -11.31 6.18
N ARG A 274 3.29 -10.95 6.57
CA ARG A 274 2.61 -9.76 6.08
C ARG A 274 3.04 -8.49 6.82
N LEU A 275 3.90 -8.62 7.83
CA LEU A 275 4.53 -7.54 8.61
C LEU A 275 6.05 -7.56 8.39
N GLY A 276 6.73 -6.46 8.74
CA GLY A 276 8.19 -6.42 8.73
C GLY A 276 8.80 -6.40 7.32
N TRP A 277 8.26 -5.60 6.41
CA TRP A 277 8.73 -5.49 5.03
C TRP A 277 10.04 -4.71 4.86
N ARG A 278 10.58 -4.14 5.95
CA ARG A 278 11.88 -3.50 5.95
C ARG A 278 12.98 -4.56 6.08
N TRP A 279 14.07 -4.34 5.38
CA TRP A 279 15.26 -5.16 5.59
C TRP A 279 15.72 -5.05 7.05
N ARG A 280 15.98 -6.18 7.70
CA ARG A 280 16.48 -6.27 9.06
C ARG A 280 17.69 -7.20 9.06
N ASP A 281 18.82 -6.71 9.60
CA ASP A 281 19.99 -7.55 9.82
C ASP A 281 19.88 -8.24 11.19
N GLY A 282 20.03 -9.58 11.18
CA GLY A 282 20.14 -10.37 12.40
C GLY A 282 18.84 -10.72 13.12
N ASP A 283 17.71 -10.19 12.71
CA ASP A 283 16.41 -10.49 13.30
C ASP A 283 15.50 -11.24 12.31
N ASP A 284 14.74 -12.22 12.82
CA ASP A 284 13.66 -12.82 12.03
C ASP A 284 12.48 -11.86 11.92
N VAL A 285 11.73 -11.96 10.82
CA VAL A 285 10.52 -11.14 10.64
C VAL A 285 9.44 -11.57 11.64
N PRO A 286 8.63 -10.63 12.17
CA PRO A 286 7.50 -10.96 13.04
C PRO A 286 6.61 -12.03 12.40
N LEU A 287 6.05 -12.92 13.19
CA LEU A 287 5.16 -13.97 12.66
C LEU A 287 3.97 -13.35 11.92
N GLY A 288 3.37 -12.30 12.46
CA GLY A 288 2.21 -11.60 11.90
C GLY A 288 0.90 -12.39 11.99
N GLU A 289 0.93 -13.60 12.52
CA GLU A 289 -0.18 -14.53 12.72
C GLU A 289 -0.18 -15.05 14.16
N GLU A 290 -1.29 -15.62 14.64
CA GLU A 290 -1.39 -16.18 16.00
C GLU A 290 -0.44 -17.37 16.20
N ARG A 291 -0.24 -18.15 15.14
CA ARG A 291 0.66 -19.32 15.15
C ARG A 291 1.31 -19.54 13.79
N GLU A 292 2.46 -20.17 13.76
CA GLU A 292 3.04 -20.70 12.55
C GLU A 292 2.33 -22.00 12.16
N GLY A 293 1.96 -22.11 10.88
CA GLY A 293 1.32 -23.32 10.39
C GLY A 293 1.27 -23.32 8.85
N TYR A 294 1.23 -24.52 8.29
CA TYR A 294 1.22 -24.73 6.85
C TYR A 294 0.28 -25.87 6.49
N ARG A 295 -0.37 -25.74 5.33
CA ARG A 295 -1.12 -26.81 4.68
C ARG A 295 -0.42 -27.19 3.39
N ILE A 296 -0.06 -28.47 3.29
CA ILE A 296 0.68 -29.03 2.16
C ILE A 296 -0.27 -29.97 1.42
N ALA A 297 -0.45 -29.77 0.12
CA ALA A 297 -1.17 -30.67 -0.78
C ALA A 297 -0.20 -31.25 -1.80
N VAL A 298 -0.27 -32.55 -2.00
CA VAL A 298 0.46 -33.27 -3.05
C VAL A 298 -0.56 -33.73 -4.07
N ALA A 299 -0.33 -33.40 -5.35
CA ALA A 299 -1.16 -33.78 -6.46
C ALA A 299 -0.36 -34.63 -7.45
N ASP A 300 -1.05 -35.56 -8.11
CA ASP A 300 -0.49 -36.37 -9.19
C ASP A 300 -0.34 -35.56 -10.49
N GLN A 301 0.16 -36.22 -11.54
CA GLN A 301 0.35 -35.63 -12.86
C GLN A 301 -0.98 -35.15 -13.50
N ALA A 302 -2.12 -35.72 -13.12
CA ALA A 302 -3.45 -35.33 -13.58
C ALA A 302 -4.01 -34.13 -12.78
N GLY A 303 -3.30 -33.69 -11.74
CA GLY A 303 -3.75 -32.61 -10.87
C GLY A 303 -4.68 -33.05 -9.72
N ALA A 304 -4.93 -34.36 -9.57
CA ALA A 304 -5.74 -34.84 -8.46
C ALA A 304 -4.94 -34.82 -7.16
N THR A 305 -5.50 -34.25 -6.10
CA THR A 305 -4.87 -34.23 -4.77
C THR A 305 -4.89 -35.64 -4.17
N ILE A 306 -3.69 -36.20 -3.95
CA ILE A 306 -3.48 -37.55 -3.39
C ILE A 306 -3.15 -37.55 -1.91
N ALA A 307 -2.59 -36.46 -1.37
CA ALA A 307 -2.31 -36.30 0.04
C ALA A 307 -2.45 -34.85 0.49
N THR A 308 -2.93 -34.66 1.70
CA THR A 308 -2.92 -33.37 2.39
C THR A 308 -2.32 -33.54 3.77
N ARG A 309 -1.38 -32.68 4.16
CA ARG A 309 -0.70 -32.67 5.46
C ARG A 309 -0.66 -31.25 6.02
N ASN A 310 -0.54 -31.17 7.34
CA ASN A 310 -0.25 -29.93 8.04
C ASN A 310 1.15 -30.01 8.66
N SER A 311 1.79 -28.86 8.83
CA SER A 311 3.07 -28.73 9.52
C SER A 311 3.04 -27.46 10.38
N ASP A 312 3.63 -27.52 11.58
CA ASP A 312 3.78 -26.37 12.48
C ASP A 312 5.12 -25.65 12.30
N GLY A 313 5.91 -26.05 11.29
CA GLY A 313 7.19 -25.44 10.96
C GLY A 313 7.47 -25.50 9.46
N PRO A 314 8.53 -24.82 8.98
CA PRO A 314 8.81 -24.64 7.56
C PRO A 314 9.45 -25.88 6.90
N GLN A 315 9.05 -27.07 7.31
CA GLN A 315 9.50 -28.34 6.75
C GLN A 315 8.44 -29.44 6.93
N LEU A 316 8.51 -30.45 6.07
CA LEU A 316 7.72 -31.68 6.15
C LEU A 316 8.46 -32.84 5.53
N VAL A 317 8.36 -34.04 6.11
CA VAL A 317 8.83 -35.27 5.51
C VAL A 317 7.61 -36.11 5.15
N LEU A 318 7.52 -36.49 3.86
CA LEU A 318 6.54 -37.44 3.35
C LEU A 318 7.22 -38.80 3.21
N SER A 319 6.54 -39.86 3.59
CA SER A 319 7.00 -41.24 3.38
C SER A 319 6.93 -41.62 1.90
N ALA A 320 7.64 -42.66 1.50
CA ALA A 320 7.58 -43.17 0.14
C ALA A 320 6.15 -43.57 -0.31
N ALA A 321 5.32 -44.02 0.61
CA ALA A 321 3.94 -44.38 0.32
C ALA A 321 3.03 -43.15 0.03
N GLU A 322 3.42 -41.96 0.49
CA GLU A 322 2.69 -40.70 0.26
C GLU A 322 3.16 -39.96 -1.01
N VAL A 323 4.25 -40.44 -1.63
CA VAL A 323 4.80 -39.85 -2.87
C VAL A 323 4.65 -40.86 -3.98
N PRO A 324 3.68 -40.68 -4.89
CA PRO A 324 3.48 -41.62 -6.01
C PRO A 324 4.68 -41.67 -6.92
N ALA A 325 4.79 -42.78 -7.66
CA ALA A 325 5.73 -42.90 -8.78
C ALA A 325 5.28 -41.96 -9.91
N GLY A 326 6.16 -41.09 -10.38
CA GLY A 326 5.90 -40.16 -11.46
C GLY A 326 5.99 -38.69 -11.02
N ALA A 327 5.62 -37.78 -11.90
CA ALA A 327 5.65 -36.37 -11.65
C ALA A 327 4.55 -35.99 -10.62
N VAL A 328 4.92 -35.20 -9.62
CA VAL A 328 3.99 -34.70 -8.61
C VAL A 328 4.11 -33.18 -8.48
N THR A 329 2.99 -32.56 -8.18
CA THR A 329 2.94 -31.14 -7.80
C THR A 329 2.74 -31.01 -6.30
N VAL A 330 3.62 -30.27 -5.65
CA VAL A 330 3.51 -29.94 -4.24
C VAL A 330 3.09 -28.49 -4.10
N ALA A 331 1.98 -28.25 -3.41
CA ALA A 331 1.47 -26.92 -3.10
C ALA A 331 1.53 -26.67 -1.59
N VAL A 332 2.30 -25.68 -1.17
CA VAL A 332 2.43 -25.29 0.24
C VAL A 332 1.75 -23.95 0.46
N ARG A 333 0.82 -23.89 1.42
CA ARG A 333 0.11 -22.68 1.85
C ARG A 333 0.45 -22.38 3.30
N GLN A 334 0.80 -21.13 3.58
CA GLN A 334 0.93 -20.67 4.96
C GLN A 334 -0.45 -20.46 5.56
N GLN A 335 -0.65 -20.94 6.77
CA GLN A 335 -1.90 -20.75 7.51
C GLN A 335 -1.85 -19.43 8.23
N GLY A 336 -2.70 -18.49 7.85
CA GLY A 336 -2.91 -17.25 8.56
C GLY A 336 -3.99 -17.37 9.64
N THR A 337 -4.03 -16.41 10.51
CA THR A 337 -5.09 -16.26 11.52
C THR A 337 -6.48 -16.16 10.87
N TYR A 338 -6.56 -15.51 9.73
CA TYR A 338 -7.79 -15.25 9.01
C TYR A 338 -8.05 -16.24 7.85
N ALA A 339 -7.04 -16.49 7.01
CA ALA A 339 -7.18 -17.35 5.85
C ALA A 339 -5.85 -18.02 5.45
N LEU A 340 -5.93 -19.01 4.57
CA LEU A 340 -4.76 -19.63 3.95
C LEU A 340 -4.17 -18.72 2.87
N SER A 341 -2.86 -18.66 2.78
CA SER A 341 -2.17 -18.00 1.66
C SER A 341 -2.52 -18.61 0.30
N SER A 342 -2.23 -17.91 -0.80
CA SER A 342 -2.05 -18.56 -2.09
C SER A 342 -0.95 -19.61 -2.01
N PRO A 343 -0.94 -20.65 -2.88
CA PRO A 343 0.04 -21.72 -2.81
C PRO A 343 1.42 -21.27 -3.33
N ALA A 344 2.48 -21.70 -2.67
CA ALA A 344 3.78 -21.86 -3.31
C ALA A 344 3.78 -23.26 -3.99
N ILE A 345 4.17 -23.33 -5.25
CA ILE A 345 4.09 -24.54 -6.05
C ILE A 345 5.49 -25.04 -6.41
N LEU A 346 5.72 -26.33 -6.29
CA LEU A 346 6.91 -27.04 -6.74
C LEU A 346 6.49 -28.26 -7.57
N ASN A 347 6.95 -28.33 -8.80
CA ASN A 347 6.77 -29.49 -9.67
C ASN A 347 8.03 -30.38 -9.59
N LEU A 348 7.84 -31.69 -9.37
CA LEU A 348 8.87 -32.68 -9.14
C LEU A 348 8.79 -33.82 -10.16
#